data_df8caa5971fa48eaeffe327e504e5fd0
#
_entry.id   df8caa5971fa48eaeffe327e504e5fd0
#
_cell.length_a   1.000
_cell.length_b   1.000
_cell.length_c   1.000
_cell.angle_alpha   90.00
_cell.angle_beta   90.00
_cell.angle_gamma   90.00
#
_symmetry.space_group_name_H-M   'P 1'
#
loop_
_entity.id
_entity.type
_entity.pdbx_description
1 polymer ?
#
loop_
_entity_poly.entity_id
_entity_poly.type
_entity_poly.pdbx_seq_one_letter_code
_entity_poly.pdbx_strand_id
1 'polypeptide(L)'
;MEIDGNGAVLMYHGKMIMMAFDQCNGILVHSLNTDFERPTASEIEYIKVDTDGVDVRFHRDSRYDIREGKLHLIGEGWKSNLNHCIEWDKDTHFFTYSGGWNTLSASEAQEKAPGIVHFST
;
A
#
# COMPACT_ATOMS: atom_id res chain seq x y z
N MET A 1 12.12 12.43 28.16
CA MET A 1 12.85 11.23 27.66
C MET A 1 13.32 11.51 26.25
N GLU A 2 14.56 11.16 25.96
CA GLU A 2 15.13 11.30 24.63
C GLU A 2 15.54 9.93 24.09
N ILE A 3 15.23 9.68 22.83
CA ILE A 3 15.61 8.46 22.12
C ILE A 3 16.39 8.90 20.88
N ASP A 4 17.69 8.70 20.92
CA ASP A 4 18.56 8.93 19.75
C ASP A 4 18.81 7.59 19.04
N GLY A 5 18.31 7.50 17.81
CA GLY A 5 18.49 6.32 16.96
C GLY A 5 19.88 6.20 16.35
N ASN A 6 20.72 7.21 16.46
CA ASN A 6 22.07 7.24 15.90
C ASN A 6 22.15 6.77 14.43
N GLY A 7 21.14 7.12 13.62
CA GLY A 7 21.05 6.72 12.22
C GLY A 7 20.54 5.30 11.98
N ALA A 8 20.10 4.59 13.00
CA ALA A 8 19.54 3.25 12.85
C ALA A 8 18.25 3.25 12.01
N VAL A 9 18.01 2.12 11.35
CA VAL A 9 16.74 1.82 10.68
C VAL A 9 16.07 0.66 11.44
N LEU A 10 14.86 0.89 11.92
CA LEU A 10 14.02 -0.17 12.48
C LEU A 10 13.16 -0.75 11.37
N MET A 11 13.42 -2.00 11.01
CA MET A 11 12.62 -2.75 10.06
C MET A 11 11.54 -3.55 10.80
N TYR A 12 10.28 -3.21 10.53
CA TYR A 12 9.14 -3.86 11.15
C TYR A 12 8.62 -5.01 10.28
N HIS A 13 8.28 -6.11 10.92
CA HIS A 13 7.74 -7.29 10.29
C HIS A 13 6.27 -7.48 10.69
N GLY A 14 5.43 -7.79 9.72
CA GLY A 14 4.02 -8.01 9.96
C GLY A 14 3.19 -6.72 10.07
N LYS A 15 1.95 -6.85 10.52
CA LYS A 15 1.01 -5.74 10.71
C LYS A 15 1.00 -5.31 12.17
N MET A 16 1.66 -4.19 12.47
CA MET A 16 1.83 -3.72 13.84
C MET A 16 1.89 -2.20 13.93
N ILE A 17 1.69 -1.68 15.14
CA ILE A 17 1.98 -0.29 15.46
C ILE A 17 3.50 -0.17 15.64
N MET A 18 4.13 0.76 14.93
CA MET A 18 5.58 0.95 14.96
C MET A 18 6.09 1.42 16.32
N MET A 19 5.39 2.36 16.94
CA MET A 19 5.70 2.89 18.27
C MET A 19 4.42 3.31 18.96
N ALA A 20 4.35 3.11 20.26
CA ALA A 20 3.26 3.60 21.09
C ALA A 20 3.84 4.30 22.31
N PHE A 21 3.38 5.52 22.56
CA PHE A 21 3.72 6.29 23.74
C PHE A 21 2.42 6.55 24.51
N ASP A 22 2.33 5.98 25.70
CA ASP A 22 1.16 6.13 26.55
C ASP A 22 1.49 6.92 27.81
N GLN A 23 0.64 7.87 28.19
CA GLN A 23 0.74 8.72 29.36
C GLN A 23 2.12 9.39 29.52
N CYS A 24 2.78 9.70 28.42
CA CYS A 24 4.11 10.27 28.39
C CYS A 24 4.05 11.79 28.19
N ASN A 25 5.04 12.48 28.76
CA ASN A 25 5.23 13.91 28.56
C ASN A 25 6.69 14.19 28.20
N GLY A 26 6.92 15.03 27.18
CA GLY A 26 8.27 15.46 26.79
C GLY A 26 9.11 14.32 26.18
N ILE A 27 8.61 13.68 25.12
CA ILE A 27 9.38 12.69 24.36
C ILE A 27 9.98 13.35 23.14
N LEU A 28 11.26 13.09 22.92
CA LEU A 28 11.99 13.42 21.72
C LEU A 28 12.56 12.13 21.10
N VAL A 29 12.20 11.87 19.85
CA VAL A 29 12.79 10.78 19.03
C VAL A 29 13.45 11.42 17.83
N HIS A 30 14.73 11.14 17.61
CA HIS A 30 15.47 11.69 16.48
C HIS A 30 16.50 10.72 15.94
N SER A 31 17.06 11.02 14.78
CA SER A 31 18.10 10.21 14.13
C SER A 31 17.71 8.74 13.95
N LEU A 32 16.40 8.46 13.82
CA LEU A 32 15.85 7.13 13.68
C LEU A 32 14.98 7.07 12.41
N ASN A 33 15.22 6.07 11.58
CA ASN A 33 14.37 5.75 10.44
C ASN A 33 13.55 4.50 10.75
N THR A 34 12.35 4.44 10.21
CA THR A 34 11.46 3.30 10.36
C THR A 34 10.93 2.85 9.01
N ASP A 35 10.84 1.55 8.79
CA ASP A 35 10.28 0.98 7.57
C ASP A 35 9.62 -0.37 7.86
N PHE A 36 8.83 -0.87 6.92
CA PHE A 36 8.24 -2.21 6.97
C PHE A 36 8.87 -3.10 5.91
N GLU A 37 9.14 -4.35 6.26
CA GLU A 37 9.53 -5.37 5.27
C GLU A 37 8.48 -5.47 4.16
N ARG A 38 7.22 -5.43 4.54
CA ARG A 38 6.09 -5.35 3.63
C ARG A 38 5.01 -4.44 4.22
N PRO A 39 4.87 -3.20 3.71
CA PRO A 39 3.82 -2.29 4.16
C PRO A 39 2.43 -2.82 3.78
N THR A 40 1.42 -2.46 4.54
CA THR A 40 0.02 -2.85 4.30
C THR A 40 -0.63 -2.12 3.12
N ALA A 41 0.05 -1.15 2.55
CA ALA A 41 -0.31 -0.48 1.31
C ALA A 41 0.56 -0.98 0.16
N SER A 42 0.06 -0.89 -1.06
CA SER A 42 0.81 -1.18 -2.28
C SER A 42 0.66 -0.04 -3.25
N GLU A 43 1.77 0.31 -3.87
CA GLU A 43 1.78 1.26 -4.97
C GLU A 43 1.39 0.54 -6.26
N ILE A 44 0.50 1.17 -7.02
CA ILE A 44 0.03 0.69 -8.31
C ILE A 44 0.07 1.84 -9.34
N GLU A 45 0.34 1.50 -10.58
CA GLU A 45 0.29 2.42 -11.71
C GLU A 45 -0.87 2.03 -12.62
N TYR A 46 -1.75 2.98 -12.94
CA TYR A 46 -2.75 2.79 -14.00
C TYR A 46 -2.05 2.84 -15.37
N ILE A 47 -2.10 1.73 -16.10
CA ILE A 47 -1.46 1.63 -17.42
C ILE A 47 -2.46 1.69 -18.57
N LYS A 48 -3.72 1.35 -18.31
CA LYS A 48 -4.80 1.45 -19.29
C LYS A 48 -6.14 1.59 -18.58
N VAL A 49 -6.96 2.50 -19.06
CA VAL A 49 -8.35 2.69 -18.60
C VAL A 49 -9.25 2.68 -19.83
N ASP A 50 -10.25 1.81 -19.84
CA ASP A 50 -11.25 1.72 -20.91
C ASP A 50 -12.65 1.36 -20.35
N THR A 51 -13.58 1.07 -21.25
CA THR A 51 -14.97 0.75 -20.87
C THR A 51 -15.12 -0.60 -20.18
N ASP A 52 -14.16 -1.50 -20.34
CA ASP A 52 -14.19 -2.84 -19.79
C ASP A 52 -13.57 -2.89 -18.39
N GLY A 53 -12.83 -1.84 -18.02
CA GLY A 53 -12.16 -1.76 -16.74
C GLY A 53 -10.81 -1.07 -16.80
N VAL A 54 -9.93 -1.45 -15.89
CA VAL A 54 -8.62 -0.81 -15.73
C VAL A 54 -7.52 -1.86 -15.60
N ASP A 55 -6.43 -1.67 -16.36
CA ASP A 55 -5.21 -2.45 -16.18
C ASP A 55 -4.25 -1.66 -15.27
N VAL A 56 -3.79 -2.30 -14.22
CA VAL A 56 -2.83 -1.73 -13.28
C VAL A 56 -1.56 -2.55 -13.22
N ARG A 57 -0.45 -1.88 -13.00
CA ARG A 57 0.83 -2.50 -12.68
C ARG A 57 1.11 -2.34 -11.20
N PHE A 58 1.33 -3.44 -10.51
CA PHE A 58 1.80 -3.44 -9.13
C PHE A 58 3.29 -3.15 -9.05
N HIS A 59 3.70 -2.46 -8.00
CA HIS A 59 5.12 -2.34 -7.68
C HIS A 59 5.75 -3.73 -7.54
N ARG A 60 6.98 -3.89 -8.04
CA ARG A 60 7.67 -5.19 -8.11
C ARG A 60 7.79 -5.95 -6.78
N ASP A 61 7.85 -5.20 -5.68
CA ASP A 61 7.96 -5.78 -4.34
C ASP A 61 6.60 -6.05 -3.68
N SER A 62 5.49 -5.71 -4.39
CA SER A 62 4.15 -6.04 -3.91
C SER A 62 3.85 -7.52 -4.07
N ARG A 63 3.31 -8.11 -3.01
CA ARG A 63 2.82 -9.49 -3.03
C ARG A 63 1.31 -9.48 -2.97
N TYR A 64 0.67 -10.20 -3.86
CA TYR A 64 -0.77 -10.36 -3.92
C TYR A 64 -1.17 -11.78 -4.32
N ASP A 65 -2.43 -12.11 -4.09
CA ASP A 65 -3.08 -13.36 -4.49
C ASP A 65 -4.47 -13.02 -5.03
N ILE A 66 -4.89 -13.70 -6.07
CA ILE A 66 -6.24 -13.54 -6.63
C ILE A 66 -6.99 -14.85 -6.40
N ARG A 67 -8.09 -14.75 -5.67
CA ARG A 67 -9.00 -15.88 -5.40
C ARG A 67 -10.43 -15.48 -5.69
N GLU A 68 -11.12 -16.29 -6.46
CA GLU A 68 -12.52 -16.06 -6.82
C GLU A 68 -12.75 -14.64 -7.38
N GLY A 69 -11.83 -14.18 -8.23
CA GLY A 69 -11.88 -12.84 -8.81
C GLY A 69 -11.58 -11.69 -7.85
N LYS A 70 -11.16 -11.96 -6.60
CA LYS A 70 -10.80 -10.91 -5.64
C LYS A 70 -9.31 -10.88 -5.37
N LEU A 71 -8.74 -9.68 -5.45
CA LEU A 71 -7.32 -9.46 -5.15
C LEU A 71 -7.12 -9.22 -3.67
N HIS A 72 -6.16 -9.92 -3.12
CA HIS A 72 -5.71 -9.78 -1.74
C HIS A 72 -4.24 -9.41 -1.71
N LEU A 73 -3.91 -8.37 -0.96
CA LEU A 73 -2.54 -8.02 -0.63
C LEU A 73 -2.02 -8.96 0.46
N ILE A 74 -0.78 -9.39 0.33
CA ILE A 74 -0.16 -10.37 1.23
C ILE A 74 1.12 -9.77 1.82
N GLY A 75 1.31 -9.96 3.11
CA GLY A 75 2.53 -9.68 3.82
C GLY A 75 2.83 -10.74 4.86
N GLU A 76 3.84 -10.52 5.66
CA GLU A 76 4.27 -11.42 6.71
C GLU A 76 3.20 -11.51 7.81
N GLY A 77 2.59 -12.67 7.93
CA GLY A 77 1.55 -12.94 8.92
C GLY A 77 0.22 -12.20 8.72
N TRP A 78 0.01 -11.56 7.54
CA TRP A 78 -1.24 -10.87 7.24
C TRP A 78 -1.68 -11.02 5.78
N LYS A 79 -2.98 -10.91 5.59
CA LYS A 79 -3.64 -10.83 4.29
C LYS A 79 -4.73 -9.76 4.39
N SER A 80 -4.86 -8.91 3.39
CA SER A 80 -5.82 -7.82 3.37
C SER A 80 -6.48 -7.69 2.01
N ASN A 81 -7.77 -7.38 1.98
CA ASN A 81 -8.43 -7.03 0.75
C ASN A 81 -7.93 -5.67 0.26
N LEU A 82 -7.92 -5.49 -1.05
CA LEU A 82 -7.71 -4.18 -1.65
C LEU A 82 -8.99 -3.35 -1.40
N ASN A 83 -8.94 -2.36 -0.52
CA ASN A 83 -10.14 -1.62 -0.12
C ASN A 83 -10.21 -0.22 -0.74
N HIS A 84 -9.22 0.60 -0.49
CA HIS A 84 -9.23 2.00 -0.90
C HIS A 84 -7.94 2.35 -1.62
N CYS A 85 -8.08 3.18 -2.65
CA CYS A 85 -6.96 3.75 -3.38
C CYS A 85 -6.94 5.26 -3.19
N ILE A 86 -5.76 5.81 -3.03
CA ILE A 86 -5.49 7.24 -3.11
C ILE A 86 -4.73 7.44 -4.41
N GLU A 87 -5.20 8.35 -5.23
CA GLU A 87 -4.57 8.64 -6.52
C GLU A 87 -3.74 9.91 -6.45
N TRP A 88 -2.61 9.90 -7.10
CA TRP A 88 -1.82 11.09 -7.39
C TRP A 88 -1.28 11.04 -8.81
N ASP A 89 -1.07 12.21 -9.34
CA ASP A 89 -0.40 12.38 -10.63
C ASP A 89 1.10 12.08 -10.48
N LYS A 90 1.62 11.18 -11.31
CA LYS A 90 3.00 10.71 -11.17
C LYS A 90 4.05 11.75 -11.51
N ASP A 91 3.72 12.75 -12.31
CA ASP A 91 4.66 13.76 -12.77
C ASP A 91 4.71 14.96 -11.82
N THR A 92 3.57 15.36 -11.27
CA THR A 92 3.45 16.48 -10.34
C THR A 92 3.50 16.08 -8.88
N HIS A 93 3.26 14.81 -8.55
CA HIS A 93 3.14 14.26 -7.20
C HIS A 93 2.01 14.90 -6.36
N PHE A 94 1.05 15.53 -7.03
CA PHE A 94 -0.15 16.05 -6.36
C PHE A 94 -1.27 15.03 -6.38
N PHE A 95 -2.07 15.04 -5.31
CA PHE A 95 -3.28 14.25 -5.25
C PHE A 95 -4.24 14.67 -6.36
N THR A 96 -4.77 13.69 -7.08
CA THR A 96 -5.87 13.91 -8.00
C THR A 96 -7.17 13.83 -7.22
N TYR A 97 -7.95 14.91 -7.24
CA TYR A 97 -9.28 14.89 -6.66
C TYR A 97 -10.26 14.31 -7.68
N SER A 98 -10.39 13.00 -7.69
CA SER A 98 -11.29 12.28 -8.61
C SER A 98 -12.76 12.25 -8.14
N GLY A 99 -13.10 12.97 -7.08
CA GLY A 99 -14.49 13.10 -6.59
C GLY A 99 -15.12 11.82 -6.03
N GLY A 100 -14.38 10.74 -5.89
CA GLY A 100 -14.87 9.48 -5.38
C GLY A 100 -13.74 8.59 -4.85
N TRP A 101 -14.07 7.74 -3.90
CA TRP A 101 -13.20 6.68 -3.46
C TRP A 101 -13.12 5.64 -4.57
N ASN A 102 -11.98 5.51 -5.23
CA ASN A 102 -11.77 4.45 -6.20
C ASN A 102 -11.74 3.11 -5.46
N THR A 103 -12.79 2.33 -5.63
CA THR A 103 -12.94 1.02 -5.01
C THR A 103 -12.65 -0.07 -6.03
N LEU A 104 -11.39 -0.32 -6.33
CA LEU A 104 -10.99 -1.51 -7.11
C LEU A 104 -11.42 -2.81 -6.40
N SER A 105 -11.74 -2.75 -5.11
CA SER A 105 -12.18 -3.88 -4.31
C SER A 105 -13.51 -4.51 -4.76
N ALA A 106 -14.36 -3.75 -5.44
CA ALA A 106 -15.65 -4.24 -5.95
C ALA A 106 -15.52 -4.97 -7.30
N SER A 107 -14.44 -4.69 -8.04
CA SER A 107 -14.19 -5.22 -9.36
C SER A 107 -13.68 -6.67 -9.32
N GLU A 108 -13.88 -7.40 -10.41
CA GLU A 108 -13.21 -8.69 -10.59
C GLU A 108 -11.78 -8.47 -11.05
N ALA A 109 -10.84 -9.13 -10.40
CA ALA A 109 -9.42 -9.06 -10.70
C ALA A 109 -8.97 -10.28 -11.50
N GLN A 110 -8.24 -10.04 -12.58
CA GLN A 110 -7.59 -11.08 -13.38
C GLN A 110 -6.15 -10.69 -13.71
N GLU A 111 -5.19 -11.55 -13.40
CA GLU A 111 -3.81 -11.34 -13.80
C GLU A 111 -3.65 -11.61 -15.31
N LYS A 112 -3.18 -10.59 -16.04
CA LYS A 112 -2.90 -10.68 -17.49
C LYS A 112 -1.44 -11.03 -17.79
N ALA A 113 -0.55 -10.58 -16.92
CA ALA A 113 0.88 -10.86 -16.97
C ALA A 113 1.46 -10.67 -15.56
N PRO A 114 2.67 -11.16 -15.25
CA PRO A 114 3.27 -10.99 -13.95
C PRO A 114 3.27 -9.52 -13.50
N GLY A 115 2.59 -9.24 -12.39
CA GLY A 115 2.45 -7.89 -11.83
C GLY A 115 1.47 -6.97 -12.57
N ILE A 116 0.78 -7.44 -13.62
CA ILE A 116 -0.24 -6.68 -14.35
C ILE A 116 -1.59 -7.33 -14.14
N VAL A 117 -2.50 -6.58 -13.50
CA VAL A 117 -3.83 -7.05 -13.16
C VAL A 117 -4.89 -6.18 -13.84
N HIS A 118 -5.86 -6.82 -14.45
CA HIS A 118 -7.07 -6.20 -14.94
C HIS A 118 -8.15 -6.24 -13.86
N PHE A 119 -8.77 -5.10 -13.63
CA PHE A 119 -9.98 -4.98 -12.80
C PHE A 119 -11.15 -4.62 -13.70
N SER A 120 -12.10 -5.53 -13.85
CA SER A 120 -13.31 -5.29 -14.64
C SER A 120 -14.33 -4.45 -13.86
N THR A 121 -15.01 -3.56 -14.56
CA THR A 121 -16.09 -2.72 -14.00
C THR A 121 -17.42 -3.47 -13.98
#